data_0d84b1e2ff9e66a823dc0f6ed982d7ce
#
_entry.id   0d84b1e2ff9e66a823dc0f6ed982d7ce
#
_cell.length_a   1.000
_cell.length_b   1.000
_cell.length_c   1.000
_cell.angle_alpha   90.00
_cell.angle_beta   90.00
_cell.angle_gamma   90.00
#
_symmetry.space_group_name_H-M   'P 1'
#
loop_
_entity.id
_entity.type
_entity.pdbx_description
1 polymer ?
#
loop_
_entity_poly.entity_id
_entity_poly.type
_entity_poly.pdbx_seq_one_letter_code
_entity_poly.pdbx_strand_id
1 'polypeptide(L)'
;MLPIFSLFSLVNVLTSPVLPAPAIAPAEDAPPPVVQSIAQSSGIITIPQEVRALPGGLDSVPVFNSNSPELISGDGILLSTFPSRGKSDPNAHLNYTFNGRFDIFSHHVAKGQDDRDTRTVYESILVHNPGDRAVTLTIRDGASHISQESPWNEIASGSSNLYSNNFSGPGSRVTSDVLRGRRQSSFPAQITIPPQESRLVLNAPIPLRRLNVATDGSLPPGSPITPPPITASSGEGPRLNGRSTLLRVTSSGPVYLASLAMHAPQSNGNERVPTIEEWKQVLFRG
;
A
#
# COMPACT_ATOMS: atom_id res chain seq x y z
N MET A 1 -58.09 49.16 10.63
CA MET A 1 -56.97 49.73 11.40
C MET A 1 -56.63 48.75 12.49
N LEU A 2 -55.56 47.98 12.28
CA LEU A 2 -54.94 47.07 13.26
C LEU A 2 -53.43 47.28 13.17
N PRO A 3 -52.76 47.49 14.30
CA PRO A 3 -51.27 47.75 14.22
C PRO A 3 -50.44 46.49 14.07
N ILE A 4 -49.45 46.66 13.28
CA ILE A 4 -48.35 45.63 13.00
C ILE A 4 -47.40 45.73 14.19
N PHE A 5 -47.26 44.64 14.97
CA PHE A 5 -46.18 44.48 15.95
C PHE A 5 -44.96 43.86 15.28
N SER A 6 -43.88 44.63 15.25
CA SER A 6 -42.56 44.17 14.79
C SER A 6 -41.85 43.50 15.98
N LEU A 7 -41.56 42.20 15.88
CA LEU A 7 -40.71 41.48 16.82
C LEU A 7 -39.26 41.65 16.39
N PHE A 8 -38.47 42.42 17.14
CA PHE A 8 -37.01 42.39 17.06
C PHE A 8 -36.50 41.23 17.87
N SER A 9 -35.88 40.25 17.17
CA SER A 9 -35.17 39.15 17.79
C SER A 9 -33.72 39.60 18.07
N LEU A 10 -33.36 39.75 19.33
CA LEU A 10 -31.99 40.00 19.77
C LEU A 10 -31.23 38.68 19.68
N VAL A 11 -30.26 38.59 18.76
CA VAL A 11 -29.27 37.53 18.74
C VAL A 11 -28.14 37.91 19.68
N ASN A 12 -28.06 37.24 20.83
CA ASN A 12 -26.92 37.34 21.73
C ASN A 12 -25.76 36.53 21.13
N VAL A 13 -24.76 37.23 20.59
CA VAL A 13 -23.47 36.62 20.20
C VAL A 13 -22.64 36.46 21.47
N LEU A 14 -22.59 35.25 21.99
CA LEU A 14 -21.64 34.88 23.04
C LEU A 14 -20.24 34.82 22.41
N THR A 15 -19.43 35.85 22.62
CA THR A 15 -17.99 35.81 22.31
C THR A 15 -17.30 35.02 23.42
N SER A 16 -16.86 33.83 23.07
CA SER A 16 -15.94 33.04 23.92
C SER A 16 -14.59 33.77 24.04
N PRO A 17 -14.01 33.87 25.23
CA PRO A 17 -12.70 34.49 25.39
C PRO A 17 -11.65 33.62 24.69
N VAL A 18 -10.94 34.22 23.74
CA VAL A 18 -9.73 33.60 23.12
C VAL A 18 -8.64 33.62 24.20
N LEU A 19 -8.27 32.46 24.70
CA LEU A 19 -7.10 32.29 25.54
C LEU A 19 -5.85 32.64 24.72
N PRO A 20 -4.95 33.47 25.26
CA PRO A 20 -3.68 33.76 24.57
C PRO A 20 -2.89 32.47 24.41
N ALA A 21 -2.36 32.24 23.19
CA ALA A 21 -1.44 31.16 22.93
C ALA A 21 -0.23 31.25 23.87
N PRO A 22 0.27 30.11 24.39
CA PRO A 22 1.46 30.13 25.23
C PRO A 22 2.62 30.73 24.42
N ALA A 23 3.28 31.74 25.02
CA ALA A 23 4.46 32.35 24.44
C ALA A 23 5.52 31.25 24.25
N ILE A 24 5.95 31.07 23.00
CA ILE A 24 7.11 30.21 22.68
C ILE A 24 8.32 30.94 23.23
N ALA A 25 8.94 30.37 24.26
CA ALA A 25 10.24 30.86 24.75
C ALA A 25 11.25 30.82 23.59
N PRO A 26 12.11 31.82 23.41
CA PRO A 26 13.15 31.76 22.41
C PRO A 26 13.99 30.52 22.65
N ALA A 27 14.23 29.75 21.58
CA ALA A 27 15.10 28.57 21.64
C ALA A 27 16.50 29.10 22.07
N GLU A 28 16.97 28.57 23.19
CA GLU A 28 18.37 28.77 23.62
C GLU A 28 19.26 28.27 22.48
N ASP A 29 20.22 29.09 22.05
CA ASP A 29 21.18 28.76 21.01
C ASP A 29 21.91 27.47 21.38
N ALA A 30 21.52 26.37 20.73
CA ALA A 30 22.24 25.12 20.88
C ALA A 30 23.66 25.31 20.32
N PRO A 31 24.69 24.85 21.03
CA PRO A 31 26.07 24.97 20.54
C PRO A 31 26.18 24.27 19.18
N PRO A 32 27.00 24.81 18.26
CA PRO A 32 27.18 24.22 16.94
C PRO A 32 27.64 22.76 17.07
N PRO A 33 27.19 21.87 16.18
CA PRO A 33 27.57 20.48 16.24
C PRO A 33 29.08 20.32 16.15
N VAL A 34 29.65 19.66 17.15
CA VAL A 34 31.07 19.31 17.15
C VAL A 34 31.27 18.28 16.04
N VAL A 35 31.88 18.71 14.95
CA VAL A 35 32.33 17.80 13.90
C VAL A 35 33.53 17.02 14.45
N GLN A 36 33.29 15.85 14.99
CA GLN A 36 34.34 14.92 15.34
C GLN A 36 34.99 14.40 14.07
N SER A 37 36.28 14.57 13.92
CA SER A 37 37.07 14.03 12.80
C SER A 37 36.95 12.50 12.82
N ILE A 38 36.46 11.94 11.71
CA ILE A 38 36.33 10.51 11.53
C ILE A 38 37.70 9.91 11.30
N ALA A 39 38.24 9.20 12.28
CA ALA A 39 39.40 8.37 12.10
C ALA A 39 39.00 7.16 11.19
N GLN A 40 39.61 7.06 10.02
CA GLN A 40 39.44 5.90 9.12
C GLN A 40 40.01 4.65 9.77
N SER A 41 39.15 3.80 10.29
CA SER A 41 39.50 2.41 10.60
C SER A 41 38.40 1.49 10.04
N SER A 42 38.79 0.65 9.10
CA SER A 42 38.07 -0.56 8.66
C SER A 42 36.68 -0.40 8.02
N GLY A 43 36.48 0.52 7.09
CA GLY A 43 35.33 0.44 6.15
C GLY A 43 33.91 0.63 6.73
N ILE A 44 33.78 0.80 8.04
CA ILE A 44 32.48 1.05 8.70
C ILE A 44 32.39 2.54 9.04
N ILE A 45 31.44 3.22 8.42
CA ILE A 45 31.09 4.60 8.76
C ILE A 45 29.88 4.55 9.69
N THR A 46 30.06 4.98 10.94
CA THR A 46 28.95 5.14 11.89
C THR A 46 28.55 6.61 11.92
N ILE A 47 27.35 6.89 11.44
CA ILE A 47 26.76 8.23 11.51
C ILE A 47 25.71 8.23 12.62
N PRO A 48 25.87 9.04 13.69
CA PRO A 48 24.83 9.15 14.71
C PRO A 48 23.56 9.74 14.08
N GLN A 49 22.44 9.08 14.32
CA GLN A 49 21.14 9.51 13.84
C GLN A 49 20.46 10.37 14.90
N GLU A 50 20.06 11.57 14.53
CA GLU A 50 19.26 12.42 15.41
C GLU A 50 17.79 11.96 15.34
N VAL A 51 17.22 11.60 16.47
CA VAL A 51 15.80 11.24 16.59
C VAL A 51 15.06 12.41 17.22
N ARG A 52 14.10 12.96 16.47
CA ARG A 52 13.23 14.04 16.95
C ARG A 52 11.80 13.54 17.07
N ALA A 53 11.10 13.99 18.11
CA ALA A 53 9.67 13.74 18.21
C ALA A 53 8.93 14.41 17.05
N LEU A 54 7.97 13.69 16.45
CA LEU A 54 7.13 14.25 15.41
C LEU A 54 6.17 15.28 16.00
N PRO A 55 6.20 16.56 15.56
CA PRO A 55 5.26 17.56 16.02
C PRO A 55 3.80 17.14 15.73
N GLY A 56 2.93 17.22 16.73
CA GLY A 56 1.52 16.84 16.60
C GLY A 56 1.24 15.34 16.71
N GLY A 57 2.27 14.49 16.78
CA GLY A 57 2.11 13.04 16.89
C GLY A 57 1.66 12.39 15.57
N LEU A 58 1.37 11.08 15.64
CA LEU A 58 0.77 10.31 14.55
C LEU A 58 -0.76 10.39 14.65
N ASP A 59 -1.44 10.26 13.50
CA ASP A 59 -2.90 10.09 13.51
C ASP A 59 -3.29 8.68 14.01
N SER A 60 -4.57 8.50 14.30
CA SER A 60 -5.13 7.24 14.81
C SER A 60 -5.75 6.37 13.71
N VAL A 61 -5.43 6.63 12.43
CA VAL A 61 -5.98 5.88 11.31
C VAL A 61 -5.37 4.48 11.28
N PRO A 62 -6.20 3.42 11.39
CA PRO A 62 -5.69 2.05 11.27
C PRO A 62 -5.07 1.81 9.89
N VAL A 63 -4.03 0.97 9.83
CA VAL A 63 -3.38 0.59 8.60
C VAL A 63 -3.37 -0.93 8.45
N PHE A 64 -3.88 -1.42 7.32
CA PHE A 64 -3.60 -2.78 6.86
C PHE A 64 -2.22 -2.75 6.19
N ASN A 65 -1.19 -3.19 6.92
CA ASN A 65 0.20 -3.09 6.51
C ASN A 65 0.77 -4.47 6.19
N SER A 66 0.83 -4.82 4.90
CA SER A 66 1.36 -6.08 4.38
C SER A 66 2.72 -5.86 3.74
N ASN A 67 3.78 -6.04 4.50
CA ASN A 67 5.17 -5.96 4.02
C ASN A 67 6.10 -7.00 4.64
N SER A 68 5.53 -8.02 5.26
CA SER A 68 6.27 -9.15 5.82
C SER A 68 5.53 -10.46 5.50
N PRO A 69 6.19 -11.42 4.86
CA PRO A 69 7.56 -11.34 4.35
C PRO A 69 7.69 -10.34 3.19
N GLU A 70 8.81 -9.63 3.13
CA GLU A 70 9.09 -8.74 2.00
C GLU A 70 9.33 -9.54 0.72
N LEU A 71 10.13 -10.62 0.82
CA LEU A 71 10.41 -11.52 -0.30
C LEU A 71 9.37 -12.64 -0.37
N ILE A 72 8.70 -12.74 -1.51
CA ILE A 72 7.73 -13.80 -1.79
C ILE A 72 8.24 -14.71 -2.92
N SER A 73 8.23 -16.02 -2.68
CA SER A 73 8.71 -17.03 -3.62
C SER A 73 7.68 -18.12 -3.93
N GLY A 74 6.47 -18.00 -3.40
CA GLY A 74 5.44 -19.02 -3.54
C GLY A 74 4.04 -18.51 -3.24
N ASP A 75 3.08 -19.43 -3.35
CA ASP A 75 1.69 -19.17 -3.07
C ASP A 75 1.43 -19.16 -1.56
N GLY A 76 0.61 -18.22 -1.08
CA GLY A 76 0.25 -18.18 0.32
C GLY A 76 -0.41 -16.90 0.79
N ILE A 77 -0.70 -16.90 2.10
CA ILE A 77 -1.21 -15.73 2.82
C ILE A 77 -0.02 -14.88 3.25
N LEU A 78 -0.02 -13.61 2.86
CA LEU A 78 0.97 -12.63 3.30
C LEU A 78 0.51 -11.92 4.59
N LEU A 79 -0.77 -11.55 4.63
CA LEU A 79 -1.43 -10.99 5.80
C LEU A 79 -2.93 -11.26 5.71
N SER A 80 -3.56 -11.69 6.80
CA SER A 80 -5.00 -11.88 6.82
C SER A 80 -5.61 -11.39 8.13
N THR A 81 -6.70 -10.63 8.01
CA THR A 81 -7.50 -10.20 9.17
C THR A 81 -8.77 -11.04 9.37
N PHE A 82 -8.94 -12.08 8.59
CA PHE A 82 -10.07 -13.00 8.71
C PHE A 82 -10.11 -13.68 10.09
N PRO A 83 -11.27 -14.22 10.47
CA PRO A 83 -11.37 -15.06 11.67
C PRO A 83 -10.51 -16.32 11.54
N SER A 84 -9.82 -16.69 12.59
CA SER A 84 -8.97 -17.88 12.68
C SER A 84 -9.78 -19.19 12.79
N ARG A 85 -11.03 -19.09 13.24
CA ARG A 85 -11.90 -20.27 13.47
C ARG A 85 -12.20 -20.99 12.17
N GLY A 86 -11.95 -22.30 12.14
CA GLY A 86 -12.23 -23.17 10.98
C GLY A 86 -11.22 -23.03 9.84
N LYS A 87 -10.06 -22.43 10.08
CA LYS A 87 -8.96 -22.33 9.15
C LYS A 87 -7.94 -23.43 9.34
N SER A 88 -7.23 -23.81 8.26
CA SER A 88 -6.17 -24.82 8.30
C SER A 88 -4.98 -24.38 9.14
N ASP A 89 -4.57 -23.10 9.02
CA ASP A 89 -3.61 -22.45 9.91
C ASP A 89 -4.27 -21.26 10.63
N PRO A 90 -4.82 -21.46 11.84
CA PRO A 90 -5.44 -20.38 12.60
C PRO A 90 -4.49 -19.21 12.91
N ASN A 91 -3.17 -19.46 12.98
CA ASN A 91 -2.19 -18.43 13.30
C ASN A 91 -1.91 -17.47 12.14
N ALA A 92 -2.28 -17.84 10.92
CA ALA A 92 -2.18 -16.97 9.75
C ALA A 92 -3.27 -15.87 9.72
N HIS A 93 -4.18 -15.83 10.70
CA HIS A 93 -5.35 -14.95 10.71
C HIS A 93 -5.44 -14.13 12.00
N LEU A 94 -5.51 -12.79 11.87
CA LEU A 94 -5.49 -11.85 12.99
C LEU A 94 -6.84 -11.68 13.70
N ASN A 95 -7.95 -12.12 13.08
CA ASN A 95 -9.31 -11.90 13.57
C ASN A 95 -9.58 -10.42 13.89
N TYR A 96 -9.31 -9.53 12.94
CA TYR A 96 -9.45 -8.08 13.08
C TYR A 96 -10.37 -7.52 11.98
N THR A 97 -11.30 -6.65 12.37
CA THR A 97 -12.27 -6.04 11.45
C THR A 97 -11.95 -4.57 11.25
N PHE A 98 -11.77 -4.16 10.01
CA PHE A 98 -11.71 -2.74 9.65
C PHE A 98 -13.12 -2.18 9.45
N ASN A 99 -13.33 -0.93 9.87
CA ASN A 99 -14.57 -0.19 9.67
C ASN A 99 -14.30 1.31 9.65
N GLY A 100 -15.01 2.06 8.83
CA GLY A 100 -14.76 3.49 8.64
C GLY A 100 -13.48 3.77 7.88
N ARG A 101 -12.72 4.79 8.26
CA ARG A 101 -11.46 5.19 7.59
C ARG A 101 -10.31 4.28 8.01
N PHE A 102 -9.56 3.79 7.02
CA PHE A 102 -8.27 3.11 7.21
C PHE A 102 -7.42 3.24 5.95
N ASP A 103 -6.13 2.93 6.07
CA ASP A 103 -5.23 2.89 4.94
C ASP A 103 -4.81 1.44 4.65
N ILE A 104 -4.50 1.15 3.40
CA ILE A 104 -3.97 -0.14 2.94
C ILE A 104 -2.58 0.13 2.38
N PHE A 105 -1.58 -0.51 2.94
CA PHE A 105 -0.22 -0.51 2.41
C PHE A 105 0.22 -1.94 2.16
N SER A 106 0.81 -2.18 0.98
CA SER A 106 1.53 -3.41 0.70
C SER A 106 2.85 -3.12 0.02
N HIS A 107 3.88 -3.91 0.35
CA HIS A 107 5.17 -3.89 -0.31
C HIS A 107 5.76 -5.29 -0.31
N HIS A 108 5.91 -5.84 -1.50
CA HIS A 108 6.48 -7.18 -1.69
C HIS A 108 7.40 -7.24 -2.89
N VAL A 109 8.43 -8.04 -2.77
CA VAL A 109 9.42 -8.31 -3.81
C VAL A 109 9.32 -9.78 -4.21
N ALA A 110 9.06 -10.05 -5.48
CA ALA A 110 9.03 -11.43 -5.95
C ALA A 110 10.44 -12.00 -6.09
N LYS A 111 10.64 -13.21 -5.56
CA LYS A 111 11.87 -13.98 -5.64
C LYS A 111 11.61 -15.30 -6.36
N GLY A 112 12.40 -15.61 -7.38
CA GLY A 112 12.35 -16.90 -8.06
C GLY A 112 12.74 -18.06 -7.15
N GLN A 113 12.22 -19.25 -7.42
CA GLN A 113 12.58 -20.47 -6.71
C GLN A 113 14.02 -20.91 -7.06
N ASP A 114 14.43 -20.64 -8.30
CA ASP A 114 15.78 -20.89 -8.79
C ASP A 114 16.18 -19.83 -9.84
N ASP A 115 17.38 -19.94 -10.36
CA ASP A 115 17.97 -19.01 -11.34
C ASP A 115 17.33 -19.07 -12.74
N ARG A 116 16.33 -19.90 -12.96
CA ARG A 116 15.58 -20.04 -14.22
C ARG A 116 14.13 -19.62 -14.09
N ASP A 117 13.70 -19.32 -12.88
CA ASP A 117 12.30 -18.96 -12.61
C ASP A 117 12.00 -17.56 -13.12
N THR A 118 11.34 -17.48 -14.26
CA THR A 118 10.93 -16.23 -14.91
C THR A 118 9.42 -16.03 -14.92
N ARG A 119 8.69 -16.83 -14.11
CA ARG A 119 7.24 -16.75 -13.99
C ARG A 119 6.80 -15.39 -13.42
N THR A 120 5.52 -15.15 -13.44
CA THR A 120 4.91 -14.00 -12.77
C THR A 120 4.32 -14.45 -11.44
N VAL A 121 4.69 -13.78 -10.35
CA VAL A 121 3.97 -13.83 -9.09
C VAL A 121 2.91 -12.75 -9.11
N TYR A 122 1.72 -13.06 -8.66
CA TYR A 122 0.65 -12.08 -8.43
C TYR A 122 0.51 -11.78 -6.95
N GLU A 123 0.28 -10.52 -6.64
CA GLU A 123 -0.20 -10.05 -5.35
C GLU A 123 -1.65 -9.64 -5.46
N SER A 124 -2.46 -10.01 -4.48
CA SER A 124 -3.82 -9.51 -4.37
C SER A 124 -4.12 -8.93 -2.99
N ILE A 125 -5.04 -7.96 -2.97
CA ILE A 125 -5.73 -7.52 -1.77
C ILE A 125 -7.20 -7.82 -1.94
N LEU A 126 -7.67 -8.80 -1.15
CA LEU A 126 -9.05 -9.25 -1.12
C LEU A 126 -9.75 -8.60 0.07
N VAL A 127 -10.94 -8.04 -0.17
CA VAL A 127 -11.81 -7.47 0.86
C VAL A 127 -13.09 -8.27 0.93
N HIS A 128 -13.51 -8.67 2.13
CA HIS A 128 -14.71 -9.46 2.39
C HIS A 128 -15.67 -8.71 3.30
N ASN A 129 -16.94 -8.74 2.95
CA ASN A 129 -18.03 -8.22 3.77
C ASN A 129 -18.65 -9.36 4.60
N PRO A 130 -18.43 -9.43 5.92
CA PRO A 130 -19.01 -10.47 6.77
C PRO A 130 -20.45 -10.19 7.19
N GLY A 131 -21.00 -9.03 6.83
CA GLY A 131 -22.33 -8.59 7.26
C GLY A 131 -23.47 -9.12 6.40
N ASP A 132 -24.69 -8.72 6.75
CA ASP A 132 -25.94 -9.03 6.08
C ASP A 132 -26.43 -7.93 5.12
N ARG A 133 -25.69 -6.82 5.05
CA ARG A 133 -25.96 -5.69 4.16
C ARG A 133 -24.74 -5.42 3.28
N ALA A 134 -25.01 -4.85 2.10
CA ALA A 134 -23.93 -4.43 1.22
C ALA A 134 -23.06 -3.35 1.88
N VAL A 135 -21.75 -3.48 1.72
CA VAL A 135 -20.75 -2.50 2.16
C VAL A 135 -20.16 -1.80 0.95
N THR A 136 -20.00 -0.49 1.03
CA THR A 136 -19.30 0.31 0.04
C THR A 136 -17.91 0.66 0.56
N LEU A 137 -16.89 0.25 -0.18
CA LEU A 137 -15.52 0.69 0.02
C LEU A 137 -15.26 1.88 -0.90
N THR A 138 -15.01 3.06 -0.34
CA THR A 138 -14.65 4.27 -1.09
C THR A 138 -13.13 4.41 -1.09
N ILE A 139 -12.51 4.47 -2.26
CA ILE A 139 -11.08 4.69 -2.45
C ILE A 139 -10.87 6.15 -2.81
N ARG A 140 -10.38 6.94 -1.86
CA ARG A 140 -10.16 8.37 -2.04
C ARG A 140 -8.91 8.63 -2.85
N ASP A 141 -7.79 8.10 -2.40
CA ASP A 141 -6.48 8.21 -3.03
C ASP A 141 -5.89 6.81 -3.15
N GLY A 142 -5.15 6.54 -4.21
CA GLY A 142 -4.57 5.22 -4.39
C GLY A 142 -3.60 5.10 -5.55
N ALA A 143 -2.49 4.43 -5.31
CA ALA A 143 -1.49 4.12 -6.31
C ALA A 143 -0.87 2.75 -6.07
N SER A 144 -0.48 2.09 -7.16
CA SER A 144 0.34 0.89 -7.16
C SER A 144 1.43 1.05 -8.21
N HIS A 145 2.67 0.80 -7.83
CA HIS A 145 3.81 0.88 -8.72
C HIS A 145 4.69 -0.35 -8.59
N ILE A 146 5.27 -0.77 -9.72
CA ILE A 146 6.28 -1.82 -9.78
C ILE A 146 7.63 -1.19 -10.12
N SER A 147 8.70 -1.74 -9.56
CA SER A 147 10.06 -1.35 -9.83
C SER A 147 10.90 -2.60 -10.07
N GLN A 148 11.75 -2.56 -11.09
CA GLN A 148 12.71 -3.61 -11.34
C GLN A 148 13.85 -3.53 -10.31
N GLU A 149 14.26 -4.68 -9.81
CA GLU A 149 15.38 -4.80 -8.87
C GLU A 149 15.19 -3.97 -7.59
N SER A 150 13.93 -3.80 -7.16
CA SER A 150 13.64 -3.20 -5.85
C SER A 150 14.09 -4.16 -4.73
N PRO A 151 14.65 -3.66 -3.62
CA PRO A 151 14.88 -2.25 -3.25
C PRO A 151 16.21 -1.65 -3.72
N TRP A 152 16.96 -2.36 -4.55
CA TRP A 152 18.37 -2.10 -4.89
C TRP A 152 18.58 -1.11 -6.04
N ASN A 153 17.56 -0.38 -6.43
CA ASN A 153 17.75 0.68 -7.44
C ASN A 153 18.71 1.74 -6.89
N GLU A 154 19.87 1.84 -7.49
CA GLU A 154 20.80 2.93 -7.22
C GLU A 154 20.15 4.25 -7.62
N ILE A 155 20.05 5.18 -6.67
CA ILE A 155 19.75 6.56 -6.98
C ILE A 155 21.00 7.14 -7.65
N ALA A 156 20.88 7.57 -8.90
CA ALA A 156 21.98 8.25 -9.56
C ALA A 156 22.45 9.44 -8.70
N SER A 157 23.72 9.42 -8.33
CA SER A 157 24.34 10.47 -7.52
C SER A 157 24.10 11.83 -8.18
N GLY A 158 23.53 12.79 -7.45
CA GLY A 158 23.25 14.13 -7.91
C GLY A 158 21.89 14.38 -8.53
N SER A 159 21.00 13.39 -8.61
CA SER A 159 19.63 13.60 -9.03
C SER A 159 18.81 14.20 -7.89
N SER A 160 18.66 15.53 -7.90
CA SER A 160 17.73 16.24 -7.01
C SER A 160 16.28 16.21 -7.51
N ASN A 161 16.03 15.60 -8.66
CA ASN A 161 14.72 15.60 -9.28
C ASN A 161 13.84 14.45 -8.77
N LEU A 162 13.11 14.71 -7.70
CA LEU A 162 12.11 13.81 -7.11
C LEU A 162 10.98 13.39 -8.08
N TYR A 163 10.96 13.94 -9.29
CA TYR A 163 9.97 13.66 -10.34
C TYR A 163 10.55 12.84 -11.50
N SER A 164 11.85 12.57 -11.48
CA SER A 164 12.49 11.74 -12.48
C SER A 164 12.21 10.25 -12.21
N ASN A 165 12.47 9.40 -13.20
CA ASN A 165 12.36 7.95 -13.09
C ASN A 165 13.40 7.32 -12.14
N ASN A 166 14.19 8.11 -11.45
CA ASN A 166 15.28 7.71 -10.57
C ASN A 166 14.84 7.56 -9.10
N PHE A 167 13.59 7.26 -8.84
CA PHE A 167 13.14 6.93 -7.49
C PHE A 167 13.72 5.59 -7.04
N SER A 168 14.19 5.55 -5.81
CA SER A 168 14.62 4.33 -5.15
C SER A 168 13.41 3.49 -4.74
N GLY A 169 12.86 2.77 -5.67
CA GLY A 169 11.79 1.81 -5.40
C GLY A 169 10.36 2.36 -5.53
N PRO A 170 9.38 1.43 -5.56
CA PRO A 170 7.99 1.74 -5.84
C PRO A 170 7.28 2.43 -4.67
N GLY A 171 7.75 2.24 -3.42
CA GLY A 171 7.17 2.83 -2.21
C GLY A 171 7.19 4.36 -2.22
N SER A 172 8.29 4.97 -2.68
CA SER A 172 8.40 6.43 -2.80
C SER A 172 7.39 6.99 -3.80
N ARG A 173 7.14 6.28 -4.90
CA ARG A 173 6.18 6.70 -5.93
C ARG A 173 4.75 6.66 -5.44
N VAL A 174 4.33 5.55 -4.81
CA VAL A 174 2.95 5.44 -4.28
C VAL A 174 2.70 6.48 -3.20
N THR A 175 3.68 6.72 -2.31
CA THR A 175 3.57 7.74 -1.27
C THR A 175 3.43 9.13 -1.88
N SER A 176 4.25 9.47 -2.87
CA SER A 176 4.20 10.75 -3.57
C SER A 176 2.83 10.97 -4.24
N ASP A 177 2.28 9.96 -4.90
CA ASP A 177 0.97 10.07 -5.56
C ASP A 177 -0.16 10.25 -4.54
N VAL A 178 -0.19 9.45 -3.49
CA VAL A 178 -1.23 9.51 -2.46
C VAL A 178 -1.17 10.80 -1.66
N LEU A 179 0.04 11.30 -1.32
CA LEU A 179 0.19 12.60 -0.65
C LEU A 179 -0.29 13.78 -1.51
N ARG A 180 -0.30 13.63 -2.83
CA ARG A 180 -0.86 14.61 -3.78
C ARG A 180 -2.34 14.42 -4.06
N GLY A 181 -3.02 13.53 -3.33
CA GLY A 181 -4.44 13.26 -3.54
C GLY A 181 -4.75 12.57 -4.87
N ARG A 182 -3.80 11.80 -5.42
CA ARG A 182 -4.00 11.10 -6.69
C ARG A 182 -4.60 9.73 -6.47
N ARG A 183 -5.44 9.33 -7.41
CA ARG A 183 -5.96 7.97 -7.51
C ARG A 183 -5.76 7.49 -8.94
N GLN A 184 -5.00 6.40 -9.11
CA GLN A 184 -4.80 5.77 -10.41
C GLN A 184 -6.14 5.22 -10.94
N SER A 185 -6.31 5.22 -12.25
CA SER A 185 -7.53 4.75 -12.92
C SER A 185 -7.83 3.26 -12.71
N SER A 186 -6.81 2.48 -12.36
CA SER A 186 -6.95 1.07 -11.97
C SER A 186 -7.74 0.87 -10.67
N PHE A 187 -7.84 1.91 -9.83
CA PHE A 187 -8.62 1.89 -8.61
C PHE A 187 -9.94 2.64 -8.83
N PRO A 188 -11.10 1.97 -8.84
CA PRO A 188 -12.37 2.64 -8.93
C PRO A 188 -12.63 3.51 -7.69
N ALA A 189 -13.42 4.57 -7.83
CA ALA A 189 -13.74 5.44 -6.69
C ALA A 189 -14.50 4.69 -5.58
N GLN A 190 -15.31 3.70 -5.98
CA GLN A 190 -16.13 2.91 -5.07
C GLN A 190 -16.19 1.46 -5.54
N ILE A 191 -16.20 0.55 -4.57
CA ILE A 191 -16.43 -0.88 -4.76
C ILE A 191 -17.59 -1.28 -3.84
N THR A 192 -18.67 -1.79 -4.40
CA THR A 192 -19.76 -2.38 -3.62
C THR A 192 -19.47 -3.86 -3.38
N ILE A 193 -19.52 -4.26 -2.11
CA ILE A 193 -19.31 -5.64 -1.65
C ILE A 193 -20.64 -6.14 -1.09
N PRO A 194 -21.35 -7.03 -1.80
CA PRO A 194 -22.59 -7.62 -1.31
C PRO A 194 -22.40 -8.39 0.01
N PRO A 195 -23.50 -8.70 0.72
CA PRO A 195 -23.44 -9.51 1.94
C PRO A 195 -22.69 -10.83 1.72
N GLN A 196 -21.81 -11.19 2.64
CA GLN A 196 -21.05 -12.46 2.62
C GLN A 196 -20.17 -12.66 1.36
N GLU A 197 -19.94 -11.61 0.59
CA GLU A 197 -19.11 -11.67 -0.61
C GLU A 197 -17.74 -11.00 -0.44
N SER A 198 -16.86 -11.30 -1.38
CA SER A 198 -15.52 -10.70 -1.49
C SER A 198 -15.35 -9.98 -2.82
N ARG A 199 -14.47 -8.98 -2.81
CA ARG A 199 -14.02 -8.27 -4.00
C ARG A 199 -12.50 -8.11 -3.96
N LEU A 200 -11.86 -8.06 -5.13
CA LEU A 200 -10.45 -7.74 -5.25
C LEU A 200 -10.29 -6.22 -5.35
N VAL A 201 -9.48 -5.66 -4.46
CA VAL A 201 -9.06 -4.25 -4.53
C VAL A 201 -7.76 -4.14 -5.31
N LEU A 202 -6.87 -5.12 -5.16
CA LEU A 202 -5.66 -5.28 -5.95
C LEU A 202 -5.64 -6.69 -6.54
N ASN A 203 -5.15 -6.83 -7.77
CA ASN A 203 -4.80 -8.08 -8.42
C ASN A 203 -3.72 -7.75 -9.45
N ALA A 204 -2.47 -7.72 -9.01
CA ALA A 204 -1.39 -7.10 -9.76
C ALA A 204 -0.17 -8.02 -9.91
N PRO A 205 0.47 -8.02 -11.09
CA PRO A 205 1.63 -8.87 -11.36
C PRO A 205 2.92 -8.31 -10.75
N ILE A 206 3.79 -9.22 -10.35
CA ILE A 206 5.21 -8.97 -10.04
C ILE A 206 6.00 -10.00 -10.85
N PRO A 207 6.36 -9.72 -12.11
CA PRO A 207 7.09 -10.66 -12.96
C PRO A 207 8.51 -10.91 -12.43
N LEU A 208 8.98 -12.15 -12.51
CA LEU A 208 10.36 -12.55 -12.16
C LEU A 208 11.35 -12.33 -13.31
N ARG A 209 11.00 -11.57 -14.29
CA ARG A 209 11.79 -11.28 -15.48
C ARG A 209 11.99 -9.79 -15.66
N ARG A 210 12.96 -9.41 -16.48
CA ARG A 210 13.23 -8.00 -16.78
C ARG A 210 11.97 -7.29 -17.30
N LEU A 211 11.73 -6.10 -16.79
CA LEU A 211 10.65 -5.23 -17.25
C LEU A 211 11.19 -4.24 -18.27
N ASN A 212 10.55 -4.13 -19.43
CA ASN A 212 10.83 -3.04 -20.38
C ASN A 212 10.11 -1.74 -19.98
N VAL A 213 8.95 -1.89 -19.37
CA VAL A 213 8.10 -0.78 -18.89
C VAL A 213 7.54 -1.21 -17.56
N ALA A 214 7.52 -0.30 -16.60
CA ALA A 214 6.76 -0.52 -15.37
C ALA A 214 5.29 -0.73 -15.75
N THR A 215 4.76 -1.90 -15.44
CA THR A 215 3.34 -2.19 -15.62
C THR A 215 2.63 -1.90 -14.32
N ASP A 216 1.89 -0.79 -14.31
CA ASP A 216 1.01 -0.46 -13.21
C ASP A 216 -0.41 -0.80 -13.61
N GLY A 217 -1.08 -1.56 -12.82
CA GLY A 217 -2.48 -1.85 -13.04
C GLY A 217 -2.83 -3.31 -12.89
N SER A 218 -3.99 -3.53 -12.35
CA SER A 218 -4.64 -4.82 -12.34
C SER A 218 -5.42 -4.98 -13.64
N LEU A 219 -5.30 -6.16 -14.23
CA LEU A 219 -6.17 -6.59 -15.32
C LEU A 219 -7.42 -7.23 -14.73
N PRO A 220 -8.53 -7.28 -15.47
CA PRO A 220 -9.69 -8.06 -15.06
C PRO A 220 -9.30 -9.51 -14.77
N PRO A 221 -9.83 -10.14 -13.71
CA PRO A 221 -9.56 -11.53 -13.38
C PRO A 221 -9.80 -12.47 -14.56
N GLY A 222 -8.91 -13.43 -14.76
CA GLY A 222 -8.98 -14.38 -15.89
C GLY A 222 -8.50 -13.85 -17.23
N SER A 223 -8.13 -12.56 -17.35
CA SER A 223 -7.59 -12.02 -18.60
C SER A 223 -6.26 -12.68 -18.95
N PRO A 224 -5.97 -12.95 -20.23
CA PRO A 224 -4.64 -13.32 -20.66
C PRO A 224 -3.65 -12.21 -20.30
N ILE A 225 -2.51 -12.59 -19.77
CA ILE A 225 -1.40 -11.66 -19.65
C ILE A 225 -0.78 -11.54 -21.03
N THR A 226 -0.96 -10.38 -21.64
CA THR A 226 -0.08 -9.97 -22.70
C THR A 226 1.20 -9.51 -22.00
N PRO A 227 2.28 -10.30 -21.99
CA PRO A 227 3.50 -9.81 -21.37
C PRO A 227 3.83 -8.49 -22.07
N PRO A 228 4.19 -7.43 -21.31
CA PRO A 228 4.87 -6.32 -21.94
C PRO A 228 6.03 -6.96 -22.73
N PRO A 229 6.38 -6.44 -23.91
CA PRO A 229 7.43 -7.04 -24.72
C PRO A 229 8.69 -7.15 -23.87
N ILE A 230 8.87 -8.34 -23.30
CA ILE A 230 10.00 -8.66 -22.46
C ILE A 230 11.03 -9.14 -23.45
N THR A 231 11.96 -8.26 -23.76
CA THR A 231 13.20 -8.72 -24.35
C THR A 231 13.94 -9.46 -23.24
N ALA A 232 13.65 -10.75 -23.09
CA ALA A 232 14.59 -11.63 -22.45
C ALA A 232 15.87 -11.53 -23.29
N SER A 233 16.84 -10.75 -22.82
CA SER A 233 18.19 -10.93 -23.30
C SER A 233 18.57 -12.34 -22.87
N SER A 234 18.82 -13.19 -23.84
CA SER A 234 19.25 -14.55 -23.63
C SER A 234 20.43 -14.55 -22.65
N GLY A 235 20.23 -15.07 -21.44
CA GLY A 235 21.27 -15.20 -20.41
C GLY A 235 21.08 -14.41 -19.12
N GLU A 236 20.04 -13.60 -19.00
CA GLU A 236 19.72 -12.94 -17.72
C GLU A 236 18.82 -13.84 -16.86
N GLY A 237 19.26 -14.13 -15.66
CA GLY A 237 18.48 -14.85 -14.64
C GLY A 237 17.27 -14.05 -14.14
N PRO A 238 16.52 -14.60 -13.17
CA PRO A 238 15.36 -13.95 -12.59
C PRO A 238 15.72 -12.61 -11.98
N ARG A 239 14.78 -11.67 -12.05
CA ARG A 239 14.93 -10.33 -11.50
C ARG A 239 14.12 -10.18 -10.22
N LEU A 240 14.64 -9.40 -9.28
CA LEU A 240 13.92 -8.99 -8.08
C LEU A 240 13.09 -7.74 -8.41
N ASN A 241 11.86 -7.96 -8.81
CA ASN A 241 10.91 -6.87 -9.01
C ASN A 241 10.05 -6.70 -7.78
N GLY A 242 9.87 -5.46 -7.35
CA GLY A 242 9.05 -5.12 -6.19
C GLY A 242 7.82 -4.30 -6.57
N ARG A 243 6.71 -4.56 -5.90
CA ARG A 243 5.50 -3.77 -6.00
C ARG A 243 5.16 -3.13 -4.67
N SER A 244 4.81 -1.85 -4.69
CA SER A 244 4.16 -1.18 -3.56
C SER A 244 2.80 -0.68 -3.97
N THR A 245 1.87 -0.75 -3.03
CA THR A 245 0.50 -0.24 -3.15
C THR A 245 0.16 0.56 -1.91
N LEU A 246 -0.42 1.74 -2.08
CA LEU A 246 -0.93 2.56 -0.98
C LEU A 246 -2.30 3.10 -1.35
N LEU A 247 -3.29 2.83 -0.50
CA LEU A 247 -4.67 3.28 -0.69
C LEU A 247 -5.16 3.95 0.59
N ARG A 248 -5.87 5.06 0.45
CA ARG A 248 -6.67 5.67 1.51
C ARG A 248 -8.13 5.36 1.28
N VAL A 249 -8.72 4.62 2.19
CA VAL A 249 -10.06 4.07 2.00
C VAL A 249 -11.00 4.41 3.16
N THR A 250 -12.30 4.33 2.87
CA THR A 250 -13.36 4.38 3.87
C THR A 250 -14.36 3.29 3.57
N SER A 251 -14.67 2.45 4.54
CA SER A 251 -15.70 1.42 4.46
C SER A 251 -16.98 1.88 5.14
N SER A 252 -18.12 1.62 4.52
CA SER A 252 -19.44 1.94 5.12
C SER A 252 -19.91 0.91 6.15
N GLY A 253 -19.14 -0.16 6.37
CA GLY A 253 -19.42 -1.21 7.33
C GLY A 253 -18.19 -2.09 7.56
N PRO A 254 -18.29 -3.09 8.46
CA PRO A 254 -17.19 -3.98 8.80
C PRO A 254 -16.69 -4.79 7.60
N VAL A 255 -15.37 -4.91 7.45
CA VAL A 255 -14.73 -5.72 6.42
C VAL A 255 -13.52 -6.46 6.96
N TYR A 256 -13.26 -7.65 6.41
CA TYR A 256 -11.99 -8.35 6.55
C TYR A 256 -11.13 -8.14 5.29
N LEU A 257 -9.82 -8.15 5.48
CA LEU A 257 -8.85 -8.03 4.39
C LEU A 257 -7.86 -9.20 4.39
N ALA A 258 -7.42 -9.58 3.19
CA ALA A 258 -6.30 -10.49 3.04
C ALA A 258 -5.39 -10.02 1.90
N SER A 259 -4.09 -9.99 2.16
CA SER A 259 -3.02 -9.89 1.17
C SER A 259 -2.50 -11.29 0.90
N LEU A 260 -2.51 -11.67 -0.38
CA LEU A 260 -2.23 -13.03 -0.84
C LEU A 260 -1.24 -12.99 -2.00
N ALA A 261 -0.42 -14.03 -2.11
CA ALA A 261 0.46 -14.24 -3.23
C ALA A 261 0.15 -15.57 -3.94
N MET A 262 0.32 -15.60 -5.25
CA MET A 262 0.36 -16.84 -6.05
C MET A 262 1.12 -16.64 -7.34
N HIS A 263 1.68 -17.72 -7.88
CA HIS A 263 2.15 -17.72 -9.25
C HIS A 263 0.97 -17.58 -10.22
N ALA A 264 1.23 -16.89 -11.34
CA ALA A 264 0.22 -16.78 -12.39
C ALA A 264 -0.28 -18.15 -12.83
N PRO A 265 -1.59 -18.40 -12.79
CA PRO A 265 -2.14 -19.63 -13.30
C PRO A 265 -1.86 -19.79 -14.79
N GLN A 266 -1.67 -21.03 -15.22
CA GLN A 266 -1.44 -21.35 -16.63
C GLN A 266 -2.74 -21.72 -17.34
N SER A 267 -2.89 -21.22 -18.57
CA SER A 267 -3.98 -21.61 -19.47
C SER A 267 -3.43 -21.75 -20.90
N ASN A 268 -3.56 -22.93 -21.48
CA ASN A 268 -3.01 -23.22 -22.81
C ASN A 268 -1.53 -22.85 -22.99
N GLY A 269 -0.71 -23.08 -21.95
CA GLY A 269 0.71 -22.77 -21.94
C GLY A 269 1.07 -21.29 -21.73
N ASN A 270 0.09 -20.41 -21.46
CA ASN A 270 0.29 -19.01 -21.19
C ASN A 270 -0.13 -18.65 -19.76
N GLU A 271 0.62 -17.73 -19.15
CA GLU A 271 0.23 -17.14 -17.89
C GLU A 271 -1.06 -16.32 -18.05
N ARG A 272 -1.91 -16.31 -17.04
CA ARG A 272 -3.08 -15.44 -16.95
C ARG A 272 -3.25 -14.85 -15.57
N VAL A 273 -4.08 -13.82 -15.50
CA VAL A 273 -4.45 -13.18 -14.23
C VAL A 273 -5.25 -14.15 -13.37
N PRO A 274 -4.93 -14.30 -12.08
CA PRO A 274 -5.72 -15.09 -11.16
C PRO A 274 -7.16 -14.58 -11.02
N THR A 275 -8.10 -15.49 -10.91
CA THR A 275 -9.51 -15.20 -10.63
C THR A 275 -9.72 -15.01 -9.12
N ILE A 276 -10.85 -14.40 -8.74
CA ILE A 276 -11.20 -14.25 -7.33
C ILE A 276 -11.39 -15.61 -6.63
N GLU A 277 -11.87 -16.61 -7.36
CA GLU A 277 -12.07 -17.95 -6.79
C GLU A 277 -10.73 -18.63 -6.49
N GLU A 278 -9.73 -18.45 -7.34
CA GLU A 278 -8.38 -18.95 -7.08
C GLU A 278 -7.77 -18.27 -5.84
N TRP A 279 -7.96 -16.95 -5.68
CA TRP A 279 -7.54 -16.23 -4.47
C TRP A 279 -8.26 -16.73 -3.21
N LYS A 280 -9.56 -16.99 -3.27
CA LYS A 280 -10.29 -17.62 -2.18
C LYS A 280 -9.72 -18.98 -1.80
N GLN A 281 -9.30 -19.78 -2.78
CA GLN A 281 -8.66 -21.07 -2.51
C GLN A 281 -7.34 -20.91 -1.75
N VAL A 282 -6.50 -19.92 -2.11
CA VAL A 282 -5.27 -19.60 -1.34
C VAL A 282 -5.61 -19.24 0.10
N LEU A 283 -6.61 -18.36 0.30
CA LEU A 283 -7.04 -17.94 1.63
C LEU A 283 -7.61 -19.08 2.49
N PHE A 284 -8.22 -20.10 1.87
CA PHE A 284 -8.82 -21.22 2.62
C PHE A 284 -7.84 -22.36 2.88
N ARG A 285 -6.74 -22.45 2.14
CA ARG A 285 -5.69 -23.44 2.36
C ARG A 285 -4.70 -23.07 3.46
N GLY A 286 -4.61 -21.78 3.76
CA GLY A 286 -3.78 -21.22 4.82
C GLY A 286 -4.42 -21.22 6.19
#